data_37a7728a5bd7e3ed49995270716f0f37
#
_entry.id   37a7728a5bd7e3ed49995270716f0f37
#
_cell.length_a   1.000
_cell.length_b   1.000
_cell.length_c   1.000
_cell.angle_alpha   90.00
_cell.angle_beta   90.00
_cell.angle_gamma   90.00
#
_symmetry.space_group_name_H-M   'P 1'
#
loop_
_entity.id
_entity.type
_entity.pdbx_description
1 polymer ?
#
loop_
_entity_poly.entity_id
_entity_poly.type
_entity_poly.pdbx_seq_one_letter_code
_entity_poly.pdbx_strand_id
1 'polypeptide(L)'
;MDCYDWHREGTVNGVALWCEFHFGDGQTVNTGPRQPPVIGQKVEWDFYSRQAVHLCHSPHAVSPHYTLHFDVHFKLAEGSINFTWNF
;
A
#
# COMPACT_ATOMS: atom_id res chain seq x y z
N MET A 1 -0.88 2.12 -15.73
CA MET A 1 -0.12 1.22 -14.85
C MET A 1 0.74 2.05 -13.93
N ASP A 2 0.59 1.85 -12.64
CA ASP A 2 1.44 2.51 -11.65
C ASP A 2 2.65 1.64 -11.33
N CYS A 3 3.66 2.22 -10.72
CA CYS A 3 4.86 1.48 -10.36
C CYS A 3 5.49 2.02 -9.07
N TYR A 4 6.27 1.16 -8.44
CA TYR A 4 7.06 1.49 -7.27
C TYR A 4 8.49 0.96 -7.46
N ASP A 5 9.47 1.81 -7.20
CA ASP A 5 10.88 1.45 -7.30
C ASP A 5 11.46 1.18 -5.92
N TRP A 6 12.12 0.04 -5.76
CA TRP A 6 12.77 -0.32 -4.51
C TRP A 6 14.12 0.38 -4.37
N HIS A 7 14.41 0.82 -3.17
CA HIS A 7 15.67 1.49 -2.84
C HIS A 7 16.60 0.59 -2.03
N ARG A 8 16.12 -0.57 -1.59
CA ARG A 8 16.86 -1.50 -0.74
C ARG A 8 16.64 -2.93 -1.18
N GLU A 9 17.62 -3.78 -0.86
CA GLU A 9 17.48 -5.21 -0.99
C GLU A 9 16.56 -5.76 0.11
N GLY A 10 15.76 -6.77 -0.22
CA GLY A 10 14.87 -7.39 0.75
C GLY A 10 13.97 -8.43 0.11
N THR A 11 12.97 -8.85 0.88
CA THR A 11 11.97 -9.82 0.45
C THR A 11 10.58 -9.24 0.67
N VAL A 12 9.73 -9.32 -0.35
CA VAL A 12 8.35 -8.85 -0.29
C VAL A 12 7.42 -10.04 -0.10
N ASN A 13 6.65 -10.01 0.99
CA ASN A 13 5.66 -11.05 1.32
C ASN A 13 4.23 -10.60 1.04
N GLY A 14 4.00 -9.29 0.96
CA GLY A 14 2.68 -8.76 0.75
C GLY A 14 2.69 -7.25 0.63
N VAL A 15 1.51 -6.70 0.41
CA VAL A 15 1.29 -5.26 0.27
C VAL A 15 0.15 -4.86 1.18
N ALA A 16 0.37 -3.85 2.02
CA ALA A 16 -0.67 -3.24 2.84
C ALA A 16 -1.15 -1.95 2.18
N LEU A 17 -2.45 -1.76 2.18
CA LEU A 17 -3.10 -0.64 1.51
C LEU A 17 -4.04 0.06 2.48
N TRP A 18 -4.04 1.38 2.45
CA TRP A 18 -4.99 2.17 3.21
C TRP A 18 -5.40 3.41 2.44
N CYS A 19 -6.37 4.14 2.96
CA CYS A 19 -6.93 5.31 2.31
C CYS A 19 -6.61 6.58 3.10
N GLU A 20 -6.46 7.67 2.36
CA GLU A 20 -6.39 9.01 2.91
C GLU A 20 -7.48 9.83 2.22
N PHE A 21 -8.36 10.42 3.02
CA PHE A 21 -9.48 11.22 2.51
C PHE A 21 -9.19 12.69 2.76
N HIS A 22 -9.23 13.47 1.69
CA HIS A 22 -9.02 14.91 1.73
C HIS A 22 -10.35 15.63 1.55
N PHE A 23 -10.68 16.48 2.50
CA PHE A 23 -11.91 17.30 2.44
C PHE A 23 -11.54 18.71 2.01
N GLY A 24 -12.51 19.39 1.35
CA GLY A 24 -12.26 20.71 0.76
C GLY A 24 -11.92 21.83 1.76
N ASP A 25 -12.12 21.60 3.04
CA ASP A 25 -11.80 22.56 4.11
C ASP A 25 -10.40 22.37 4.71
N GLY A 26 -9.55 21.56 4.07
CA GLY A 26 -8.21 21.28 4.54
C GLY A 26 -8.12 20.13 5.54
N GLN A 27 -9.25 19.51 5.90
CA GLN A 27 -9.23 18.34 6.78
C GLN A 27 -8.84 17.08 6.01
N THR A 28 -8.12 16.21 6.70
CA THR A 28 -7.67 14.93 6.14
C THR A 28 -7.95 13.81 7.14
N VAL A 29 -8.51 12.71 6.66
CA VAL A 29 -8.70 11.49 7.44
C VAL A 29 -7.86 10.38 6.83
N ASN A 30 -7.04 9.75 7.64
CA ASN A 30 -6.15 8.68 7.22
C ASN A 30 -6.52 7.39 7.97
N THR A 31 -6.76 6.31 7.22
CA THR A 31 -7.09 5.00 7.81
C THR A 31 -5.84 4.13 8.01
N GLY A 32 -4.68 4.64 7.71
CA GLY A 32 -3.40 3.97 7.84
C GLY A 32 -2.78 4.08 9.23
N PRO A 33 -1.46 3.89 9.33
CA PRO A 33 -0.75 3.99 10.58
C PRO A 33 -0.74 5.42 11.13
N ARG A 34 -0.49 5.55 12.42
CA ARG A 34 -0.45 6.86 13.10
C ARG A 34 0.58 7.80 12.50
N GLN A 35 1.71 7.24 12.08
CA GLN A 35 2.79 8.00 11.49
C GLN A 35 3.29 7.26 10.24
N PRO A 36 3.91 7.98 9.30
CA PRO A 36 4.49 7.33 8.13
C PRO A 36 5.42 6.18 8.51
N PRO A 37 5.32 5.03 7.83
CA PRO A 37 6.18 3.90 8.15
C PRO A 37 7.66 4.23 7.95
N VAL A 38 8.49 3.76 8.87
CA VAL A 38 9.95 3.90 8.81
C VAL A 38 10.56 2.51 8.78
N ILE A 39 11.49 2.29 7.87
CA ILE A 39 12.16 1.00 7.72
C ILE A 39 12.89 0.64 9.02
N GLY A 40 12.70 -0.59 9.47
CA GLY A 40 13.31 -1.10 10.71
C GLY A 40 12.57 -0.75 11.98
N GLN A 41 11.50 0.00 11.90
CA GLN A 41 10.68 0.34 13.06
C GLN A 41 9.31 -0.32 12.96
N LYS A 42 8.75 -0.62 14.15
CA LYS A 42 7.40 -1.18 14.23
C LYS A 42 6.38 -0.13 13.80
N VAL A 43 5.45 -0.54 12.95
CA VAL A 43 4.34 0.31 12.54
C VAL A 43 3.28 0.32 13.64
N GLU A 44 2.84 1.51 14.05
CA GLU A 44 1.78 1.68 15.04
C GLU A 44 0.47 2.02 14.35
N TRP A 45 -0.58 1.28 14.72
CA TRP A 45 -1.93 1.44 14.18
C TRP A 45 -2.85 2.01 15.23
N ASP A 46 -3.79 2.84 14.79
CA ASP A 46 -4.85 3.34 15.65
C ASP A 46 -5.97 2.32 15.76
N PHE A 47 -6.81 2.47 16.78
CA PHE A 47 -8.01 1.63 16.92
C PHE A 47 -8.91 1.70 15.69
N TYR A 48 -8.98 2.86 15.05
CA TYR A 48 -9.79 3.08 13.86
C TYR A 48 -9.07 2.83 12.54
N SER A 49 -7.84 2.35 12.58
CA SER A 49 -7.10 2.03 11.35
C SER A 49 -7.79 0.92 10.57
N ARG A 50 -7.81 1.08 9.26
CA ARG A 50 -8.35 0.08 8.33
C ARG A 50 -7.39 -0.07 7.17
N GLN A 51 -6.95 -1.29 6.96
CA GLN A 51 -6.07 -1.62 5.85
C GLN A 51 -6.55 -2.85 5.12
N ALA A 52 -6.27 -2.89 3.83
CA ALA A 52 -6.38 -4.10 3.04
C ALA A 52 -4.99 -4.70 2.90
N VAL A 53 -4.90 -6.01 2.85
CA VAL A 53 -3.62 -6.70 2.72
C VAL A 53 -3.70 -7.67 1.55
N HIS A 54 -2.76 -7.52 0.62
CA HIS A 54 -2.52 -8.51 -0.43
C HIS A 54 -1.33 -9.37 0.01
N LEU A 55 -1.56 -10.66 0.19
CA LEU A 55 -0.49 -11.60 0.53
C LEU A 55 0.04 -12.24 -0.73
N CYS A 56 1.35 -12.19 -0.94
CA CYS A 56 1.97 -12.83 -2.08
C CYS A 56 1.90 -14.36 -1.93
N HIS A 57 1.67 -15.05 -3.05
CA HIS A 57 1.64 -16.51 -3.06
C HIS A 57 2.97 -17.10 -2.59
N SER A 58 4.07 -16.45 -2.98
CA SER A 58 5.41 -16.77 -2.50
C SER A 58 6.20 -15.49 -2.33
N PRO A 59 7.20 -15.47 -1.42
CA PRO A 59 8.04 -14.29 -1.25
C PRO A 59 8.80 -13.94 -2.52
N HIS A 60 8.94 -12.64 -2.79
CA HIS A 60 9.68 -12.11 -3.94
C HIS A 60 10.93 -11.40 -3.45
N ALA A 61 12.10 -11.84 -3.92
CA ALA A 61 13.34 -11.13 -3.66
C ALA A 61 13.37 -9.84 -4.50
N VAL A 62 13.70 -8.75 -3.86
CA VAL A 62 13.83 -7.44 -4.53
C VAL A 62 15.20 -6.85 -4.22
N SER A 63 15.71 -6.06 -5.16
CA SER A 63 16.98 -5.37 -5.03
C SER A 63 16.79 -3.89 -5.37
N PRO A 64 17.79 -3.03 -5.10
CA PRO A 64 17.71 -1.64 -5.53
C PRO A 64 17.39 -1.56 -7.02
N HIS A 65 16.50 -0.63 -7.38
CA HIS A 65 15.99 -0.42 -8.75
C HIS A 65 15.05 -1.51 -9.28
N TYR A 66 14.67 -2.48 -8.46
CA TYR A 66 13.59 -3.38 -8.83
C TYR A 66 12.28 -2.58 -8.88
N THR A 67 11.51 -2.76 -9.95
CA THR A 67 10.26 -2.02 -10.16
C THR A 67 9.07 -2.95 -10.03
N LEU A 68 8.15 -2.61 -9.14
CA LEU A 68 6.84 -3.26 -9.07
C LEU A 68 5.88 -2.49 -9.96
N HIS A 69 5.25 -3.19 -10.89
CA HIS A 69 4.16 -2.62 -11.69
C HIS A 69 2.83 -3.12 -11.17
N PHE A 70 1.86 -2.20 -11.07
CA PHE A 70 0.52 -2.57 -10.62
C PHE A 70 -0.54 -1.73 -11.31
N ASP A 71 -1.73 -2.29 -11.41
CA ASP A 71 -2.91 -1.62 -11.95
C ASP A 71 -3.95 -1.48 -10.87
N VAL A 72 -4.61 -0.33 -10.83
CA VAL A 72 -5.71 -0.04 -9.92
C VAL A 72 -6.97 0.17 -10.75
N HIS A 73 -8.03 -0.57 -10.42
CA HIS A 73 -9.31 -0.48 -11.10
C HIS A 73 -10.40 -0.10 -10.12
N PHE A 74 -10.95 1.08 -10.26
CA PHE A 74 -12.01 1.57 -9.39
C PHE A 74 -13.35 1.47 -10.12
N LYS A 75 -14.27 0.66 -9.55
CA LYS A 75 -15.61 0.46 -10.11
C LYS A 75 -16.61 1.23 -9.26
N LEU A 76 -16.99 2.43 -9.73
CA LEU A 76 -17.89 3.32 -9.01
C LEU A 76 -19.26 2.69 -8.74
N ALA A 77 -19.82 2.00 -9.73
CA ALA A 77 -21.16 1.40 -9.60
C ALA A 77 -21.22 0.32 -8.52
N GLU A 78 -20.12 -0.35 -8.26
CA GLU A 78 -20.02 -1.43 -7.27
C GLU A 78 -19.36 -0.97 -5.97
N GLY A 79 -18.76 0.22 -5.96
CA GLY A 79 -18.00 0.71 -4.83
C GLY A 79 -16.77 -0.13 -4.53
N SER A 80 -16.18 -0.76 -5.54
CA SER A 80 -15.04 -1.64 -5.37
C SER A 80 -13.78 -1.11 -6.02
N ILE A 81 -12.63 -1.46 -5.43
CA ILE A 81 -11.30 -1.16 -5.96
C ILE A 81 -10.56 -2.48 -6.13
N ASN A 82 -10.07 -2.73 -7.34
CA ASN A 82 -9.31 -3.94 -7.64
C ASN A 82 -7.89 -3.57 -7.99
N PHE A 83 -6.95 -4.38 -7.51
CA PHE A 83 -5.52 -4.20 -7.76
C PHE A 83 -4.98 -5.42 -8.48
N THR A 84 -4.12 -5.19 -9.46
CA THR A 84 -3.36 -6.25 -10.13
C THR A 84 -1.87 -5.96 -9.92
N TRP A 85 -1.17 -6.93 -9.34
CA TRP A 85 0.23 -6.80 -8.98
C TRP A 85 1.12 -7.61 -9.92
N ASN A 86 2.17 -6.97 -10.44
CA ASN A 86 3.15 -7.61 -11.31
C ASN A 86 4.55 -7.45 -10.69
N PHE A 87 4.94 -8.47 -9.98
CA PHE A 87 6.27 -8.52 -9.38
C PHE A 87 7.34 -9.00 -10.38
#